data_5f610a05e854605ac76d55bef8e06d85
#
_entry.id   5f610a05e854605ac76d55bef8e06d85
#
_cell.length_a   1.000
_cell.length_b   1.000
_cell.length_c   1.000
_cell.angle_alpha   90.00
_cell.angle_beta   90.00
_cell.angle_gamma   90.00
#
_symmetry.space_group_name_H-M   'P 1'
#
loop_
_entity.id
_entity.type
_entity.pdbx_description
1 polymer ?
#
loop_
_entity_poly.entity_id
_entity_poly.type
_entity_poly.pdbx_seq_one_letter_code
_entity_poly.pdbx_strand_id
1 'polypeptide(L)'
;IPTCILVFKKWRQKDDNILFIDASNEFEKAKNQNILTDDNIKKIMETYEKREEIEKYSHVATLDEIRENDYNLNIPRYVDTVEEEEEIDIDEVHANLKKLDEEIKETTAEINKYLRELGLKEL
;
A
#
# COMPACT_ATOMS: atom_id res chain seq x y z
N ILE A 1 12.01 11.65 -1.98
CA ILE A 1 13.06 11.07 -1.11
C ILE A 1 12.41 10.78 0.22
N PRO A 2 12.43 9.52 0.70
CA PRO A 2 11.93 9.20 2.02
C PRO A 2 12.71 9.97 3.09
N THR A 3 12.00 10.54 4.03
CA THR A 3 12.58 11.27 5.17
C THR A 3 12.08 10.67 6.47
N CYS A 4 12.89 10.77 7.52
CA CYS A 4 12.57 10.25 8.84
C CYS A 4 12.78 11.34 9.88
N ILE A 5 11.91 11.39 10.88
CA ILE A 5 12.03 12.27 12.05
C ILE A 5 12.34 11.41 13.26
N LEU A 6 13.46 11.67 13.90
CA LEU A 6 13.88 11.01 15.14
C LEU A 6 13.62 11.93 16.33
N VAL A 7 12.81 11.48 17.26
CA VAL A 7 12.51 12.20 18.50
C VAL A 7 13.23 11.54 19.67
N PHE A 8 14.18 12.25 20.27
CA PHE A 8 14.96 11.76 21.38
C PHE A 8 14.45 12.32 22.71
N LYS A 9 14.22 11.42 23.67
CA LYS A 9 13.86 11.78 25.03
C LYS A 9 15.09 11.78 25.91
N LYS A 10 15.40 12.92 26.56
CA LYS A 10 16.61 13.10 27.37
C LYS A 10 16.61 12.19 28.62
N TRP A 11 15.46 11.99 29.24
CA TRP A 11 15.31 11.17 30.44
C TRP A 11 14.45 9.97 30.10
N ARG A 12 15.02 8.77 30.15
CA ARG A 12 14.35 7.52 29.86
C ARG A 12 14.24 6.68 31.14
N GLN A 13 13.08 6.07 31.36
CA GLN A 13 12.87 5.07 32.40
C GLN A 13 13.15 3.66 31.84
N LYS A 14 13.32 2.66 32.74
CA LYS A 14 13.65 1.30 32.32
C LYS A 14 12.58 0.67 31.43
N ASP A 15 11.32 1.04 31.65
CA ASP A 15 10.15 0.48 30.95
C ASP A 15 9.67 1.37 29.80
N ASP A 16 10.47 2.37 29.40
CA ASP A 16 10.17 3.21 28.25
C ASP A 16 10.23 2.39 26.96
N ASN A 17 9.18 2.48 26.16
CA ASN A 17 9.05 1.89 24.85
C ASN A 17 9.43 2.88 23.74
N ILE A 18 9.53 2.39 22.51
CA ILE A 18 9.79 3.18 21.31
C ILE A 18 8.51 3.17 20.46
N LEU A 19 8.03 4.34 20.12
CA LEU A 19 6.91 4.48 19.19
C LEU A 19 7.45 4.63 17.77
N PHE A 20 6.99 3.77 16.89
CA PHE A 20 7.18 3.87 15.44
C PHE A 20 5.88 4.36 14.81
N ILE A 21 5.97 5.32 13.90
CA ILE A 21 4.86 5.80 13.10
C ILE A 21 5.31 5.77 11.64
N ASP A 22 4.59 5.04 10.81
CA ASP A 22 4.77 5.07 9.36
C ASP A 22 3.75 6.01 8.73
N ALA A 23 4.18 7.23 8.46
CA ALA A 23 3.36 8.24 7.79
C ALA A 23 3.70 8.36 6.29
N SER A 24 4.29 7.32 5.70
CA SER A 24 4.73 7.34 4.29
C SER A 24 3.57 7.53 3.31
N ASN A 25 2.36 7.17 3.70
CA ASN A 25 1.14 7.33 2.90
C ASN A 25 0.32 8.57 3.28
N GLU A 26 0.72 9.32 4.31
CA GLU A 26 0.01 10.51 4.79
C GLU A 26 0.44 11.76 4.01
N PHE A 27 -0.04 11.87 2.79
CA PHE A 27 0.20 13.06 1.96
C PHE A 27 -0.87 13.23 0.89
N GLU A 28 -1.02 14.43 0.39
CA GLU A 28 -1.81 14.71 -0.81
C GLU A 28 -0.89 14.95 -2.01
N LYS A 29 -1.25 14.34 -3.15
CA LYS A 29 -0.51 14.54 -4.40
C LYS A 29 -0.86 15.90 -5.00
N ALA A 30 0.11 16.79 -5.10
CA ALA A 30 -0.02 18.02 -5.88
C ALA A 30 0.75 17.91 -7.21
N LYS A 31 0.58 18.89 -8.09
CA LYS A 31 1.10 18.86 -9.46
C LYS A 31 2.60 18.58 -9.58
N ASN A 32 3.40 19.10 -8.65
CA ASN A 32 4.87 19.01 -8.72
C ASN A 32 5.51 18.35 -7.48
N GLN A 33 4.77 18.16 -6.40
CA GLN A 33 5.27 17.60 -5.15
C GLN A 33 4.14 17.06 -4.28
N ASN A 34 4.47 16.21 -3.33
CA ASN A 34 3.53 15.80 -2.29
C ASN A 34 3.43 16.89 -1.22
N ILE A 35 2.25 17.09 -0.68
CA ILE A 35 1.96 18.08 0.35
C ILE A 35 1.46 17.36 1.59
N LEU A 36 2.01 17.72 2.73
CA LEU A 36 1.50 17.29 4.03
C LEU A 36 0.44 18.31 4.49
N THR A 37 -0.80 17.85 4.60
CA THR A 37 -1.92 18.70 5.02
C THR A 37 -2.00 18.83 6.54
N ASP A 38 -2.75 19.82 7.03
CA ASP A 38 -2.98 19.99 8.47
C ASP A 38 -3.65 18.74 9.10
N ASP A 39 -4.51 18.07 8.36
CA ASP A 39 -5.15 16.83 8.82
C ASP A 39 -4.14 15.67 8.93
N ASN A 40 -3.21 15.54 7.98
CA ASN A 40 -2.13 14.56 8.07
C ASN A 40 -1.24 14.84 9.29
N ILE A 41 -0.86 16.11 9.49
CA ILE A 41 -0.05 16.53 10.64
C ILE A 41 -0.79 16.24 11.95
N LYS A 42 -2.08 16.54 12.01
CA LYS A 42 -2.92 16.29 13.17
C LYS A 42 -2.98 14.80 13.51
N LYS A 43 -3.19 13.93 12.52
CA LYS A 43 -3.18 12.48 12.72
C LYS A 43 -1.86 11.97 13.30
N ILE A 44 -0.73 12.43 12.75
CA ILE A 44 0.61 12.08 13.24
C ILE A 44 0.78 12.55 14.70
N MET A 45 0.40 13.79 15.01
CA MET A 45 0.54 14.35 16.34
C MET A 45 -0.36 13.68 17.38
N GLU A 46 -1.61 13.39 17.03
CA GLU A 46 -2.52 12.65 17.91
C GLU A 46 -1.99 11.26 18.23
N THR A 47 -1.50 10.53 17.23
CA THR A 47 -0.88 9.21 17.41
C THR A 47 0.37 9.30 18.29
N TYR A 48 1.19 10.33 18.10
CA TYR A 48 2.38 10.56 18.92
C TYR A 48 2.02 10.85 20.39
N GLU A 49 1.00 11.68 20.64
CA GLU A 49 0.59 12.05 22.00
C GLU A 49 -0.09 10.90 22.74
N LYS A 50 -0.98 10.19 22.07
CA LYS A 50 -1.72 9.06 22.66
C LYS A 50 -0.88 7.80 22.76
N ARG A 51 0.16 7.68 21.94
CA ARG A 51 1.01 6.48 21.82
C ARG A 51 0.16 5.23 21.56
N GLU A 52 -0.78 5.36 20.64
CA GLU A 52 -1.68 4.28 20.26
C GLU A 52 -1.00 3.33 19.25
N GLU A 53 -1.31 2.07 19.38
CA GLU A 53 -0.99 1.06 18.37
C GLU A 53 -2.11 1.04 17.34
N ILE A 54 -1.76 1.34 16.08
CA ILE A 54 -2.70 1.42 14.97
C ILE A 54 -2.16 0.50 13.87
N GLU A 55 -2.97 -0.47 13.48
CA GLU A 55 -2.64 -1.41 12.42
C GLU A 55 -2.16 -0.69 11.15
N LYS A 56 -1.05 -1.17 10.56
CA LYS A 56 -0.41 -0.62 9.35
C LYS A 56 0.03 0.85 9.46
N TYR A 57 0.05 1.43 10.65
CA TYR A 57 0.37 2.85 10.83
C TYR A 57 1.32 3.11 12.00
N SER A 58 1.07 2.55 13.18
CA SER A 58 1.93 2.78 14.35
C SER A 58 2.06 1.57 15.24
N HIS A 59 3.26 1.40 15.82
CA HIS A 59 3.57 0.30 16.73
C HIS A 59 4.38 0.81 17.92
N VAL A 60 4.08 0.28 19.10
CA VAL A 60 4.73 0.63 20.35
C VAL A 60 5.66 -0.52 20.78
N ALA A 61 6.87 -0.51 20.25
CA ALA A 61 7.86 -1.55 20.50
C ALA A 61 8.47 -1.50 21.91
N THR A 62 8.58 -2.64 22.56
CA THR A 62 9.30 -2.80 23.82
C THR A 62 10.81 -2.84 23.61
N LEU A 63 11.59 -2.63 24.67
CA LEU A 63 13.06 -2.77 24.58
C LEU A 63 13.51 -4.20 24.27
N ASP A 64 12.74 -5.19 24.69
CA ASP A 64 13.08 -6.59 24.43
C ASP A 64 12.84 -6.91 22.95
N GLU A 65 11.75 -6.44 22.36
CA GLU A 65 11.49 -6.53 20.93
C GLU A 65 12.57 -5.84 20.10
N ILE A 66 13.00 -4.64 20.51
CA ILE A 66 14.12 -3.93 19.86
C ILE A 66 15.42 -4.74 19.94
N ARG A 67 15.67 -5.40 21.05
CA ARG A 67 16.85 -6.25 21.23
C ARG A 67 16.79 -7.51 20.36
N GLU A 68 15.63 -8.14 20.25
CA GLU A 68 15.39 -9.30 19.39
C GLU A 68 15.59 -8.96 17.91
N ASN A 69 15.31 -7.72 17.52
CA ASN A 69 15.58 -7.18 16.20
C ASN A 69 17.02 -6.63 16.02
N ASP A 70 17.97 -7.05 16.85
CA ASP A 70 19.39 -6.61 16.81
C ASP A 70 19.56 -5.09 16.88
N TYR A 71 18.69 -4.38 17.61
CA TYR A 71 18.63 -2.92 17.71
C TYR A 71 18.43 -2.22 16.36
N ASN A 72 17.90 -2.91 15.37
CA ASN A 72 17.56 -2.34 14.09
C ASN A 72 16.24 -1.56 14.22
N LEU A 73 16.28 -0.24 14.00
CA LEU A 73 15.13 0.66 14.13
C LEU A 73 14.47 0.96 12.78
N ASN A 74 14.59 0.06 11.80
CA ASN A 74 13.93 0.22 10.52
C ASN A 74 12.41 0.06 10.66
N ILE A 75 11.64 1.10 10.33
CA ILE A 75 10.18 1.17 10.54
C ILE A 75 9.43 -0.05 9.99
N PRO A 76 9.70 -0.58 8.77
CA PRO A 76 9.01 -1.75 8.25
C PRO A 76 9.18 -3.05 9.05
N ARG A 77 10.07 -3.08 10.03
CA ARG A 77 10.18 -4.23 10.96
C ARG A 77 9.15 -4.20 12.09
N TYR A 78 8.57 -3.02 12.34
CA TYR A 78 7.64 -2.77 13.45
C TYR A 78 6.25 -2.39 12.96
N VAL A 79 6.16 -1.77 11.79
CA VAL A 79 4.90 -1.39 11.18
C VAL A 79 4.84 -2.08 9.82
N ASP A 80 4.01 -3.12 9.73
CA ASP A 80 3.76 -3.81 8.47
C ASP A 80 2.71 -3.02 7.67
N THR A 81 3.18 -2.32 6.65
CA THR A 81 2.34 -1.53 5.74
C THR A 81 1.94 -2.31 4.48
N VAL A 82 2.34 -3.58 4.39
CA VAL A 82 1.97 -4.42 3.25
C VAL A 82 0.46 -4.63 3.27
N GLU A 83 -0.21 -4.19 2.24
CA GLU A 83 -1.59 -4.59 1.98
C GLU A 83 -1.56 -6.07 1.60
N GLU A 84 -2.36 -6.89 2.28
CA GLU A 84 -2.58 -8.26 1.83
C GLU A 84 -3.17 -8.15 0.43
N GLU A 85 -2.44 -8.63 -0.57
CA GLU A 85 -2.96 -8.74 -1.91
C GLU A 85 -4.17 -9.68 -1.87
N GLU A 86 -5.29 -9.25 -2.46
CA GLU A 86 -6.47 -10.13 -2.59
C GLU A 86 -6.01 -11.42 -3.26
N GLU A 87 -6.36 -12.56 -2.67
CA GLU A 87 -6.07 -13.86 -3.27
C GLU A 87 -6.76 -13.92 -4.64
N ILE A 88 -5.93 -13.93 -5.69
CA ILE A 88 -6.43 -14.04 -7.06
C ILE A 88 -6.89 -15.49 -7.26
N ASP A 89 -8.19 -15.69 -7.41
CA ASP A 89 -8.74 -16.97 -7.82
C ASP A 89 -8.39 -17.24 -9.28
N ILE A 90 -7.39 -18.12 -9.45
CA ILE A 90 -6.85 -18.48 -10.78
C ILE A 90 -7.93 -19.16 -11.62
N ASP A 91 -8.83 -19.92 -11.02
CA ASP A 91 -9.91 -20.62 -11.72
C ASP A 91 -10.95 -19.61 -12.24
N GLU A 92 -11.28 -18.58 -11.45
CA GLU A 92 -12.16 -17.50 -11.89
C GLU A 92 -11.52 -16.69 -13.03
N VAL A 93 -10.25 -16.33 -12.90
CA VAL A 93 -9.51 -15.62 -13.98
C VAL A 93 -9.47 -16.46 -15.25
N HIS A 94 -9.25 -17.77 -15.14
CA HIS A 94 -9.22 -18.67 -16.30
C HIS A 94 -10.61 -18.81 -16.96
N ALA A 95 -11.68 -18.87 -16.17
CA ALA A 95 -13.04 -18.88 -16.71
C ALA A 95 -13.38 -17.57 -17.46
N ASN A 96 -12.98 -16.43 -16.90
CA ASN A 96 -13.16 -15.11 -17.53
C ASN A 96 -12.34 -14.98 -18.83
N LEU A 97 -11.10 -15.50 -18.87
CA LEU A 97 -10.30 -15.53 -20.09
C LEU A 97 -10.97 -16.34 -21.20
N LYS A 98 -11.49 -17.55 -20.88
CA LYS A 98 -12.21 -18.37 -21.87
C LYS A 98 -13.42 -17.66 -22.43
N LYS A 99 -14.19 -17.00 -21.56
CA LYS A 99 -15.36 -16.24 -21.98
C LYS A 99 -14.98 -15.09 -22.92
N LEU A 100 -13.93 -14.34 -22.60
CA LEU A 100 -13.42 -13.28 -23.46
C LEU A 100 -12.93 -13.81 -24.81
N ASP A 101 -12.26 -14.94 -24.84
CA ASP A 101 -11.82 -15.59 -26.08
C ASP A 101 -13.00 -16.00 -26.99
N GLU A 102 -14.12 -16.44 -26.41
CA GLU A 102 -15.33 -16.74 -27.16
C GLU A 102 -15.97 -15.46 -27.70
N GLU A 103 -16.11 -14.42 -26.89
CA GLU A 103 -16.62 -13.12 -27.31
C GLU A 103 -15.77 -12.48 -28.45
N ILE A 104 -14.44 -12.61 -28.37
CA ILE A 104 -13.53 -12.16 -29.42
C ILE A 104 -13.78 -12.94 -30.73
N LYS A 105 -13.94 -14.26 -30.68
CA LYS A 105 -14.21 -15.08 -31.87
C LYS A 105 -15.53 -14.70 -32.51
N GLU A 106 -16.60 -14.54 -31.71
CA GLU A 106 -17.90 -14.13 -32.20
C GLU A 106 -17.85 -12.76 -32.85
N THR A 107 -17.24 -11.77 -32.18
CA THR A 107 -17.11 -10.41 -32.69
C THR A 107 -16.24 -10.38 -33.98
N THR A 108 -15.15 -11.13 -34.01
CA THR A 108 -14.28 -11.26 -35.18
C THR A 108 -15.06 -11.88 -36.38
N ALA A 109 -15.86 -12.93 -36.10
CA ALA A 109 -16.68 -13.53 -37.18
C ALA A 109 -17.73 -12.55 -37.73
N GLU A 110 -18.33 -11.74 -36.86
CA GLU A 110 -19.30 -10.73 -37.26
C GLU A 110 -18.62 -9.61 -38.09
N ILE A 111 -17.47 -9.12 -37.64
CA ILE A 111 -16.68 -8.13 -38.41
C ILE A 111 -16.29 -8.70 -39.76
N ASN A 112 -15.80 -9.93 -39.82
CA ASN A 112 -15.40 -10.56 -41.10
C ASN A 112 -16.58 -10.71 -42.08
N LYS A 113 -17.80 -10.91 -41.59
CA LYS A 113 -18.99 -10.90 -42.41
C LYS A 113 -19.19 -9.54 -43.08
N TYR A 114 -19.08 -8.44 -42.33
CA TYR A 114 -19.20 -7.09 -42.90
C TYR A 114 -18.04 -6.76 -43.83
N LEU A 115 -16.79 -7.19 -43.51
CA LEU A 115 -15.64 -6.97 -44.39
C LEU A 115 -15.82 -7.66 -45.75
N ARG A 116 -16.38 -8.88 -45.78
CA ARG A 116 -16.71 -9.58 -47.03
C ARG A 116 -17.75 -8.83 -47.84
N GLU A 117 -18.82 -8.34 -47.21
CA GLU A 117 -19.87 -7.55 -47.90
C GLU A 117 -19.31 -6.28 -48.52
N LEU A 118 -18.27 -5.67 -47.92
CA LEU A 118 -17.59 -4.49 -48.39
C LEU A 118 -16.43 -4.78 -49.39
N GLY A 119 -16.13 -6.05 -49.63
CA GLY A 119 -15.01 -6.47 -50.49
C GLY A 119 -13.62 -6.18 -49.92
N LEU A 120 -13.54 -6.08 -48.57
CA LEU A 120 -12.31 -5.84 -47.85
C LEU A 120 -11.71 -7.16 -47.35
N LYS A 121 -10.41 -7.12 -46.99
CA LYS A 121 -9.70 -8.28 -46.47
C LYS A 121 -10.16 -8.56 -45.02
N GLU A 122 -10.39 -9.83 -44.73
CA GLU A 122 -10.75 -10.32 -43.38
C GLU A 122 -9.58 -10.17 -42.37
N LEU A 123 -9.93 -10.09 -41.07
CA LEU A 123 -8.98 -10.05 -39.96
C LEU A 123 -8.41 -11.42 -39.66
#